data_0f250c5abafedb167d927823379bc469
#
_entry.id   0f250c5abafedb167d927823379bc469
#
_cell.length_a   1.000
_cell.length_b   1.000
_cell.length_c   1.000
_cell.angle_alpha   90.00
_cell.angle_beta   90.00
_cell.angle_gamma   90.00
#
_symmetry.space_group_name_H-M   'P 1'
#
loop_
_entity.id
_entity.type
_entity.pdbx_description
1 polymer ?
#
loop_
_entity_poly.entity_id
_entity_poly.type
_entity_poly.pdbx_seq_one_letter_code
_entity_poly.pdbx_strand_id
1 'polypeptide(L)'
;TLYTIRILPLGGYVRMAGWGEDKTEIKTGTPASLTLNEAGVVTRINLTGKQLDNLSLPMNVTSFDFEEKLEITGLVLEESKTYKVDHDATIVEEDGTEVRIAPLDVQYQNATVWGRLITNFAGPMNNFILGILVFIFLMFMQGGVADLSSNAVSITDGGALQAAGLVTGD
;
A
#
# COMPACT_ATOMS: atom_id res chain seq x y z
N THR A 1 1.90 -0.91 9.33
CA THR A 1 1.11 -0.70 8.08
C THR A 1 0.19 0.48 8.32
N LEU A 2 0.40 1.57 7.59
CA LEU A 2 -0.42 2.77 7.70
C LEU A 2 -1.55 2.69 6.66
N TYR A 3 -2.79 2.74 7.11
CA TYR A 3 -3.97 2.81 6.24
C TYR A 3 -4.53 4.24 6.27
N THR A 4 -4.64 4.89 5.12
CA THR A 4 -5.23 6.22 4.99
C THR A 4 -6.46 6.17 4.10
N ILE A 5 -7.56 6.76 4.54
CA ILE A 5 -8.78 6.95 3.74
C ILE A 5 -8.84 8.42 3.37
N ARG A 6 -8.84 8.72 2.07
CA ARG A 6 -9.00 10.08 1.56
C ARG A 6 -10.46 10.35 1.19
N ILE A 7 -10.90 11.60 1.32
CA ILE A 7 -12.29 12.03 1.04
C ILE A 7 -12.65 11.86 -0.45
N LEU A 8 -11.66 11.91 -1.35
CA LEU A 8 -11.84 11.63 -2.79
C LEU A 8 -11.00 10.40 -3.15
N PRO A 9 -11.59 9.19 -3.21
CA PRO A 9 -10.86 7.97 -3.58
C PRO A 9 -10.73 7.88 -5.11
N LEU A 10 -9.95 8.78 -5.71
CA LEU A 10 -9.68 8.78 -7.16
C LEU A 10 -8.61 7.75 -7.57
N GLY A 11 -8.38 6.76 -6.77
CA GLY A 11 -7.41 5.70 -6.96
C GLY A 11 -6.54 5.50 -5.73
N GLY A 12 -5.89 4.37 -5.67
CA GLY A 12 -4.89 4.04 -4.67
C GLY A 12 -3.62 3.56 -5.35
N TYR A 13 -2.49 3.78 -4.73
CA TYR A 13 -1.24 3.15 -5.13
C TYR A 13 -0.65 2.36 -3.97
N VAL A 14 0.04 1.30 -4.28
CA VAL A 14 0.78 0.49 -3.31
C VAL A 14 2.26 0.69 -3.60
N ARG A 15 3.00 1.14 -2.59
CA ARG A 15 4.46 1.23 -2.63
C ARG A 15 5.01 0.03 -1.89
N MET A 16 5.75 -0.82 -2.60
CA MET A 16 6.38 -2.01 -2.01
C MET A 16 7.88 -1.77 -1.90
N ALA A 17 8.43 -1.97 -0.70
CA ALA A 17 9.85 -1.86 -0.46
C ALA A 17 10.65 -2.84 -1.34
N GLY A 18 11.71 -2.37 -1.99
CA GLY A 18 12.55 -3.15 -2.90
C GLY A 18 11.93 -3.47 -4.26
N TRP A 19 10.79 -2.85 -4.61
CA TRP A 19 10.20 -2.95 -5.95
C TRP A 19 10.23 -1.58 -6.65
N GLY A 20 11.14 -1.43 -7.59
CA GLY A 20 11.36 -0.19 -8.33
C GLY A 20 12.46 0.68 -7.72
N GLU A 21 12.54 1.92 -8.15
CA GLU A 21 13.44 2.90 -7.56
C GLU A 21 12.81 3.44 -6.26
N ASP A 22 13.12 2.81 -5.13
CA ASP A 22 12.84 3.36 -3.81
C ASP A 22 13.78 4.55 -3.55
N LYS A 23 13.55 5.66 -4.24
CA LYS A 23 14.28 6.91 -3.98
C LYS A 23 13.70 7.50 -2.70
N THR A 24 14.44 7.33 -1.60
CA THR A 24 14.24 8.19 -0.44
C THR A 24 14.55 9.63 -0.86
N GLU A 25 13.74 10.59 -0.44
CA GLU A 25 13.99 12.01 -0.73
C GLU A 25 15.28 12.54 -0.07
N ILE A 26 15.90 11.72 0.80
CA ILE A 26 17.14 12.09 1.49
C ILE A 26 18.30 12.08 0.48
N LYS A 27 18.95 13.23 0.37
CA LYS A 27 20.17 13.41 -0.40
C LYS A 27 21.27 13.90 0.53
N THR A 28 22.51 13.77 0.09
CA THR A 28 23.66 14.40 0.78
C THR A 28 23.43 15.91 0.88
N GLY A 29 23.53 16.44 2.11
CA GLY A 29 23.26 17.86 2.41
C GLY A 29 21.81 18.17 2.77
N THR A 30 20.89 17.20 2.75
CA THR A 30 19.50 17.41 3.18
C THR A 30 19.43 17.69 4.69
N PRO A 31 18.83 18.80 5.12
CA PRO A 31 18.59 19.06 6.52
C PRO A 31 17.53 18.08 7.05
N ALA A 32 17.82 17.40 8.12
CA ALA A 32 16.93 16.46 8.78
C ALA A 32 16.87 16.73 10.28
N SER A 33 15.76 16.40 10.89
CA SER A 33 15.61 16.39 12.35
C SER A 33 15.40 14.97 12.83
N LEU A 34 16.31 14.47 13.67
CA LEU A 34 16.29 13.10 14.16
C LEU A 34 15.59 13.04 15.52
N THR A 35 14.68 12.09 15.68
CA THR A 35 14.13 11.72 16.99
C THR A 35 14.82 10.45 17.46
N LEU A 36 15.45 10.50 18.63
CA LEU A 36 16.16 9.38 19.23
C LEU A 36 15.36 8.79 20.39
N ASN A 37 15.49 7.48 20.59
CA ASN A 37 14.98 6.82 21.79
C ASN A 37 15.98 6.98 22.96
N GLU A 38 15.63 6.44 24.13
CA GLU A 38 16.47 6.48 25.34
C GLU A 38 17.84 5.82 25.16
N ALA A 39 17.97 4.91 24.18
CA ALA A 39 19.23 4.22 23.85
C ALA A 39 20.08 4.99 22.82
N GLY A 40 19.64 6.18 22.36
CA GLY A 40 20.35 6.97 21.36
C GLY A 40 20.20 6.44 19.92
N VAL A 41 19.20 5.58 19.66
CA VAL A 41 18.89 5.03 18.34
C VAL A 41 17.82 5.89 17.68
N VAL A 42 17.98 6.20 16.40
CA VAL A 42 17.05 7.02 15.63
C VAL A 42 15.79 6.21 15.30
N THR A 43 14.64 6.70 15.74
CA THR A 43 13.33 6.10 15.49
C THR A 43 12.53 6.86 14.43
N ARG A 44 12.86 8.14 14.23
CA ARG A 44 12.17 8.99 13.25
C ARG A 44 13.11 10.02 12.65
N ILE A 45 13.03 10.17 11.34
CA ILE A 45 13.79 11.12 10.53
C ILE A 45 12.78 12.07 9.89
N ASN A 46 12.86 13.35 10.21
CA ASN A 46 11.93 14.36 9.69
C ASN A 46 12.64 15.28 8.69
N LEU A 47 12.12 15.34 7.45
CA LEU A 47 12.64 16.15 6.36
C LEU A 47 11.82 17.43 6.12
N THR A 48 10.69 17.60 6.79
CA THR A 48 9.78 18.74 6.53
C THR A 48 10.35 20.11 6.94
N GLY A 49 11.51 20.16 7.60
CA GLY A 49 12.11 21.40 8.15
C GLY A 49 11.35 21.97 9.35
N LYS A 50 10.22 21.37 9.74
CA LYS A 50 9.47 21.77 10.93
C LYS A 50 9.92 20.91 12.11
N GLN A 51 10.29 21.53 13.22
CA GLN A 51 10.48 20.81 14.48
C GLN A 51 9.12 20.29 14.96
N LEU A 52 8.90 18.97 14.80
CA LEU A 52 7.69 18.32 15.27
C LEU A 52 7.74 18.02 16.77
N ASP A 53 8.94 17.87 17.33
CA ASP A 53 9.17 17.57 18.74
C ASP A 53 10.30 18.42 19.32
N ASN A 54 10.16 18.84 20.59
CA ASN A 54 11.18 19.61 21.32
C ASN A 54 12.49 18.83 21.60
N LEU A 55 12.53 17.55 21.29
CA LEU A 55 13.66 16.62 21.50
C LEU A 55 14.33 16.20 20.18
N SER A 56 14.02 16.86 19.07
CA SER A 56 14.62 16.52 17.78
C SER A 56 16.02 17.10 17.64
N LEU A 57 16.96 16.26 17.18
CA LEU A 57 18.34 16.63 16.92
C LEU A 57 18.47 17.08 15.45
N PRO A 58 18.77 18.38 15.19
CA PRO A 58 18.99 18.84 13.82
C PRO A 58 20.32 18.29 13.28
N MET A 59 20.31 17.80 12.05
CA MET A 59 21.45 17.22 11.36
C MET A 59 21.41 17.55 9.87
N ASN A 60 22.57 17.84 9.27
CA ASN A 60 22.74 17.84 7.82
C ASN A 60 23.28 16.47 7.39
N VAL A 61 22.46 15.70 6.68
CA VAL A 61 22.79 14.33 6.28
C VAL A 61 23.98 14.33 5.29
N THR A 62 25.00 13.56 5.60
CA THR A 62 26.18 13.37 4.71
C THR A 62 26.09 12.02 4.00
N SER A 63 25.72 10.97 4.71
CA SER A 63 25.52 9.63 4.16
C SER A 63 24.53 8.85 5.01
N PHE A 64 23.92 7.84 4.42
CA PHE A 64 23.00 6.95 5.12
C PHE A 64 23.03 5.56 4.50
N ASP A 65 22.74 4.56 5.30
CA ASP A 65 22.51 3.18 4.88
C ASP A 65 21.34 2.62 5.68
N PHE A 66 20.16 2.54 5.06
CA PHE A 66 18.94 2.02 5.67
C PHE A 66 18.63 0.59 5.25
N GLU A 67 19.53 -0.04 4.50
CA GLU A 67 19.33 -1.38 4.00
C GLU A 67 20.12 -2.42 4.83
N GLU A 68 21.42 -2.23 4.98
CA GLU A 68 22.29 -3.21 5.64
C GLU A 68 22.72 -2.76 7.03
N LYS A 69 23.33 -1.59 7.17
CA LYS A 69 23.96 -1.14 8.42
C LYS A 69 23.01 -0.45 9.36
N LEU A 70 21.91 0.07 8.82
CA LEU A 70 20.93 0.87 9.56
C LEU A 70 21.60 2.03 10.30
N GLU A 71 22.32 2.86 9.54
CA GLU A 71 23.10 3.98 10.07
C GLU A 71 22.83 5.26 9.25
N ILE A 72 22.84 6.39 9.94
CA ILE A 72 22.80 7.73 9.34
C ILE A 72 23.96 8.55 9.87
N THR A 73 24.70 9.18 8.97
CA THR A 73 25.84 10.04 9.29
C THR A 73 25.55 11.44 8.79
N GLY A 74 25.88 12.42 9.59
CA GLY A 74 25.74 13.81 9.20
C GLY A 74 26.42 14.77 10.16
N LEU A 75 26.33 16.04 9.84
CA LEU A 75 26.91 17.13 10.62
C LEU A 75 25.91 17.63 11.66
N VAL A 76 26.29 17.52 12.92
CA VAL A 76 25.58 18.09 14.09
C VAL A 76 26.50 19.11 14.73
N LEU A 77 26.11 20.40 14.72
CA LEU A 77 26.96 21.49 15.25
C LEU A 77 28.40 21.48 14.67
N GLU A 78 28.52 21.23 13.36
CA GLU A 78 29.79 21.12 12.61
C GLU A 78 30.65 19.87 12.91
N GLU A 79 30.20 18.99 13.81
CA GLU A 79 30.84 17.71 14.07
C GLU A 79 30.16 16.59 13.28
N SER A 80 30.96 15.72 12.63
CA SER A 80 30.42 14.51 11.97
C SER A 80 30.06 13.47 13.01
N LYS A 81 28.79 13.07 13.06
CA LYS A 81 28.29 12.03 13.96
C LYS A 81 27.50 10.98 13.18
N THR A 82 27.68 9.74 13.60
CA THR A 82 26.94 8.58 13.08
C THR A 82 26.01 8.06 14.15
N TYR A 83 24.73 7.86 13.78
CA TYR A 83 23.72 7.31 14.66
C TYR A 83 23.19 6.02 14.06
N LYS A 84 22.91 5.05 14.91
CA LYS A 84 22.17 3.86 14.54
C LYS A 84 20.70 4.21 14.31
N VAL A 85 20.10 3.56 13.33
CA VAL A 85 18.70 3.72 12.97
C VAL A 85 17.94 2.47 13.35
N ASP A 86 16.78 2.63 13.98
CA ASP A 86 15.92 1.52 14.35
C ASP A 86 15.39 0.84 13.10
N HIS A 87 15.26 -0.49 13.15
CA HIS A 87 14.73 -1.30 12.06
C HIS A 87 13.32 -0.86 11.61
N ASP A 88 12.53 -0.33 12.54
CA ASP A 88 11.18 0.15 12.31
C ASP A 88 11.09 1.68 12.20
N ALA A 89 12.22 2.36 12.02
CA ALA A 89 12.26 3.80 11.92
C ALA A 89 11.42 4.32 10.75
N THR A 90 10.92 5.54 10.90
CA THR A 90 10.11 6.21 9.89
C THR A 90 10.78 7.47 9.37
N ILE A 91 10.57 7.77 8.11
CA ILE A 91 10.97 9.01 7.45
C ILE A 91 9.71 9.82 7.20
N VAL A 92 9.69 11.07 7.64
CA VAL A 92 8.65 12.03 7.29
C VAL A 92 9.16 12.86 6.12
N GLU A 93 8.61 12.62 4.95
CA GLU A 93 8.95 13.30 3.69
C GLU A 93 8.52 14.78 3.73
N GLU A 94 9.01 15.60 2.80
CA GLU A 94 8.71 17.05 2.76
C GLU A 94 7.21 17.36 2.67
N ASP A 95 6.45 16.50 2.02
CA ASP A 95 4.98 16.60 1.92
C ASP A 95 4.23 16.20 3.20
N GLY A 96 4.95 15.75 4.22
CA GLY A 96 4.41 15.25 5.49
C GLY A 96 3.99 13.78 5.45
N THR A 97 4.24 13.06 4.37
CA THR A 97 3.98 11.62 4.29
C THR A 97 4.99 10.86 5.15
N GLU A 98 4.50 10.00 6.02
CA GLU A 98 5.34 9.15 6.86
C GLU A 98 5.53 7.79 6.21
N VAL A 99 6.78 7.46 5.91
CA VAL A 99 7.18 6.20 5.25
C VAL A 99 8.15 5.45 6.17
N ARG A 100 7.93 4.17 6.37
CA ARG A 100 8.87 3.32 7.11
C ARG A 100 10.10 3.04 6.24
N ILE A 101 11.30 3.03 6.84
CA ILE A 101 12.50 2.56 6.16
C ILE A 101 12.33 1.10 5.72
N ALA A 102 13.12 0.69 4.74
CA ALA A 102 13.02 -0.63 4.12
C ALA A 102 14.34 -1.40 4.23
N PRO A 103 14.69 -1.93 5.41
CA PRO A 103 15.83 -2.84 5.54
C PRO A 103 15.70 -4.04 4.60
N LEU A 104 16.83 -4.65 4.24
CA LEU A 104 16.88 -5.76 3.26
C LEU A 104 15.92 -6.90 3.58
N ASP A 105 15.75 -7.22 4.87
CA ASP A 105 14.89 -8.32 5.32
C ASP A 105 13.39 -8.07 5.09
N VAL A 106 12.95 -6.78 5.05
CA VAL A 106 11.55 -6.43 4.78
C VAL A 106 11.27 -6.10 3.31
N GLN A 107 12.30 -6.08 2.47
CA GLN A 107 12.14 -5.82 1.04
C GLN A 107 11.46 -7.00 0.34
N TYR A 108 10.64 -6.68 -0.67
CA TYR A 108 9.92 -7.69 -1.46
C TYR A 108 10.85 -8.75 -2.07
N GLN A 109 12.06 -8.37 -2.47
CA GLN A 109 13.04 -9.28 -3.09
C GLN A 109 13.51 -10.36 -2.11
N ASN A 110 13.56 -10.06 -0.82
CA ASN A 110 13.99 -10.98 0.23
C ASN A 110 12.80 -11.66 0.94
N ALA A 111 11.58 -11.33 0.56
CA ALA A 111 10.39 -12.00 1.06
C ALA A 111 10.38 -13.48 0.63
N THR A 112 9.78 -14.33 1.45
CA THR A 112 9.60 -15.75 1.13
C THR A 112 8.83 -15.93 -0.17
N VAL A 113 9.08 -17.04 -0.88
CA VAL A 113 8.38 -17.37 -2.14
C VAL A 113 6.87 -17.33 -1.95
N TRP A 114 6.37 -17.85 -0.85
CA TRP A 114 4.94 -17.81 -0.50
C TRP A 114 4.43 -16.39 -0.27
N GLY A 115 5.20 -15.54 0.42
CA GLY A 115 4.85 -14.12 0.60
C GLY A 115 4.71 -13.40 -0.73
N ARG A 116 5.67 -13.57 -1.64
CA ARG A 116 5.62 -13.00 -3.00
C ARG A 116 4.44 -13.52 -3.80
N LEU A 117 4.16 -14.82 -3.72
CA LEU A 117 3.03 -15.45 -4.40
C LEU A 117 1.70 -14.84 -3.91
N ILE A 118 1.50 -14.79 -2.59
CA ILE A 118 0.29 -14.21 -1.98
C ILE A 118 0.11 -12.75 -2.37
N THR A 119 1.18 -11.94 -2.32
CA THR A 119 1.13 -10.52 -2.70
C THR A 119 0.70 -10.35 -4.16
N ASN A 120 1.24 -11.15 -5.08
CA ASN A 120 0.90 -11.08 -6.50
C ASN A 120 -0.54 -11.57 -6.79
N PHE A 121 -1.00 -12.58 -6.05
CA PHE A 121 -2.36 -13.12 -6.21
C PHE A 121 -3.43 -12.30 -5.50
N ALA A 122 -3.08 -11.50 -4.49
CA ALA A 122 -4.05 -10.77 -3.69
C ALA A 122 -4.96 -9.84 -4.53
N GLY A 123 -4.40 -9.16 -5.54
CA GLY A 123 -5.15 -8.28 -6.42
C GLY A 123 -6.20 -9.05 -7.24
N PRO A 124 -5.80 -9.99 -8.11
CA PRO A 124 -6.71 -10.81 -8.89
C PRO A 124 -7.73 -11.58 -8.03
N MET A 125 -7.29 -12.15 -6.91
CA MET A 125 -8.15 -12.88 -5.97
C MET A 125 -9.26 -11.98 -5.41
N ASN A 126 -8.92 -10.76 -4.99
CA ASN A 126 -9.90 -9.82 -4.45
C ASN A 126 -10.96 -9.43 -5.49
N ASN A 127 -10.56 -9.23 -6.74
CA ASN A 127 -11.49 -8.97 -7.85
C ASN A 127 -12.40 -10.16 -8.11
N PHE A 128 -11.88 -11.39 -8.00
CA PHE A 128 -12.66 -12.61 -8.17
C PHE A 128 -13.69 -12.76 -7.05
N ILE A 129 -13.30 -12.54 -5.80
CA ILE A 129 -14.21 -12.56 -4.65
C ILE A 129 -15.30 -11.50 -4.81
N LEU A 130 -14.93 -10.28 -5.22
CA LEU A 130 -15.89 -9.22 -5.46
C LEU A 130 -16.88 -9.60 -6.57
N GLY A 131 -16.40 -10.20 -7.66
CA GLY A 131 -17.24 -10.69 -8.75
C GLY A 131 -18.27 -11.72 -8.28
N ILE A 132 -17.84 -12.68 -7.45
CA ILE A 132 -18.76 -13.68 -6.86
C ILE A 132 -19.80 -13.00 -5.97
N LEU A 133 -19.39 -12.07 -5.11
CA LEU A 133 -20.32 -11.35 -4.21
C LEU A 133 -21.37 -10.55 -5.01
N VAL A 134 -20.94 -9.84 -6.05
CA VAL A 134 -21.86 -9.10 -6.94
C VAL A 134 -22.81 -10.05 -7.65
N PHE A 135 -22.30 -11.18 -8.15
CA PHE A 135 -23.12 -12.19 -8.81
C PHE A 135 -24.19 -12.76 -7.86
N ILE A 136 -23.80 -13.13 -6.63
CA ILE A 136 -24.74 -13.61 -5.60
C ILE A 136 -25.79 -12.52 -5.29
N PHE A 137 -25.35 -11.27 -5.14
CA PHE A 137 -26.27 -10.15 -4.90
C PHE A 137 -27.28 -9.98 -6.03
N LEU A 138 -26.84 -10.03 -7.29
CA LEU A 138 -27.71 -9.95 -8.46
C LEU A 138 -28.70 -11.12 -8.51
N MET A 139 -28.26 -12.34 -8.19
CA MET A 139 -29.14 -13.50 -8.10
C MET A 139 -30.27 -13.29 -7.10
N PHE A 140 -29.96 -12.76 -5.91
CA PHE A 140 -30.98 -12.42 -4.92
C PHE A 140 -31.96 -11.35 -5.43
N MET A 141 -31.46 -10.33 -6.11
CA MET A 141 -32.29 -9.27 -6.67
C MET A 141 -33.22 -9.75 -7.81
N GLN A 142 -32.76 -10.74 -8.61
CA GLN A 142 -33.54 -11.28 -9.73
C GLN A 142 -34.50 -12.42 -9.33
N GLY A 143 -34.52 -12.79 -8.06
CA GLY A 143 -35.42 -13.82 -7.54
C GLY A 143 -34.98 -15.27 -7.76
N GLY A 144 -33.67 -15.47 -8.08
CA GLY A 144 -33.08 -16.80 -8.18
C GLY A 144 -32.28 -17.02 -9.48
N VAL A 145 -31.78 -18.24 -9.65
CA VAL A 145 -31.11 -18.71 -10.88
C VAL A 145 -32.15 -19.21 -11.87
N ALA A 146 -31.98 -18.85 -13.14
CA ALA A 146 -32.77 -19.48 -14.20
C ALA A 146 -32.58 -21.01 -14.13
N ASP A 147 -33.69 -21.74 -14.11
CA ASP A 147 -33.65 -23.20 -14.15
C ASP A 147 -33.17 -23.67 -15.54
N LEU A 148 -31.92 -24.05 -15.61
CA LEU A 148 -31.30 -24.56 -16.82
C LEU A 148 -31.66 -26.03 -17.09
N SER A 149 -32.41 -26.66 -16.22
CA SER A 149 -32.86 -28.04 -16.40
C SER A 149 -34.11 -28.16 -17.28
N SER A 150 -34.79 -27.04 -17.50
CA SER A 150 -35.98 -26.96 -18.33
C SER A 150 -35.68 -26.23 -19.65
N ASN A 151 -36.10 -26.81 -20.78
CA ASN A 151 -36.08 -26.14 -22.06
C ASN A 151 -37.31 -25.22 -22.27
N ALA A 152 -38.16 -25.08 -21.25
CA ALA A 152 -39.34 -24.24 -21.32
C ALA A 152 -38.95 -22.75 -21.36
N VAL A 153 -39.44 -22.01 -22.30
CA VAL A 153 -39.20 -20.60 -22.52
C VAL A 153 -40.35 -19.78 -21.91
N SER A 154 -40.04 -18.80 -21.09
CA SER A 154 -41.03 -17.80 -20.64
C SER A 154 -41.11 -16.66 -21.64
N ILE A 155 -42.24 -16.46 -22.25
CA ILE A 155 -42.48 -15.46 -23.29
C ILE A 155 -43.12 -14.23 -22.68
N THR A 156 -42.50 -13.07 -22.87
CA THR A 156 -43.04 -11.78 -22.43
C THR A 156 -44.16 -11.37 -23.38
N ASP A 157 -45.31 -10.97 -22.77
CA ASP A 157 -46.47 -10.48 -23.53
C ASP A 157 -46.11 -9.28 -24.42
N GLY A 158 -46.48 -9.36 -25.68
CA GLY A 158 -46.12 -8.36 -26.69
C GLY A 158 -44.71 -8.48 -27.26
N GLY A 159 -43.91 -9.50 -26.87
CA GLY A 159 -42.58 -9.74 -27.39
C GLY A 159 -42.54 -10.35 -28.80
N ALA A 160 -41.39 -10.26 -29.45
CA ALA A 160 -41.18 -10.80 -30.80
C ALA A 160 -41.39 -12.32 -30.91
N LEU A 161 -41.15 -13.07 -29.82
CA LEU A 161 -41.35 -14.53 -29.76
C LEU A 161 -42.86 -14.90 -29.78
N GLN A 162 -43.70 -14.10 -29.07
CA GLN A 162 -45.14 -14.27 -29.10
C GLN A 162 -45.69 -13.96 -30.52
N ALA A 163 -45.16 -12.92 -31.19
CA ALA A 163 -45.52 -12.59 -32.55
C ALA A 163 -45.12 -13.70 -33.58
N ALA A 164 -44.12 -14.50 -33.22
CA ALA A 164 -43.67 -15.67 -34.01
C ALA A 164 -44.53 -16.93 -33.71
N GLY A 165 -45.50 -16.85 -32.82
CA GLY A 165 -46.44 -17.94 -32.49
C GLY A 165 -45.97 -18.91 -31.42
N LEU A 166 -44.87 -18.59 -30.70
CA LEU A 166 -44.41 -19.39 -29.58
C LEU A 166 -45.25 -19.11 -28.33
N VAL A 167 -45.50 -20.15 -27.53
CA VAL A 167 -46.27 -20.08 -26.26
C VAL A 167 -45.32 -20.38 -25.09
N THR A 168 -45.61 -19.78 -23.96
CA THR A 168 -44.83 -20.05 -22.72
C THR A 168 -44.92 -21.55 -22.41
N GLY A 169 -43.76 -22.19 -22.26
CA GLY A 169 -43.67 -23.63 -22.00
C GLY A 169 -43.26 -24.50 -23.17
N ASP A 170 -43.11 -23.92 -24.38
CA ASP A 170 -42.62 -24.62 -25.59
C ASP A 170 -41.14 -25.03 -25.52
#